data_b7a1890ba6ccb7996abe1db93d543bb6
#
_entry.id   b7a1890ba6ccb7996abe1db93d543bb6
#
_cell.length_a   1.000
_cell.length_b   1.000
_cell.length_c   1.000
_cell.angle_alpha   90.00
_cell.angle_beta   90.00
_cell.angle_gamma   90.00
#
_symmetry.space_group_name_H-M   'P 1'
#
loop_
_entity.id
_entity.type
_entity.pdbx_description
1 polymer ?
#
loop_
_entity_poly.entity_id
_entity_poly.type
_entity_poly.pdbx_seq_one_letter_code
_entity_poly.pdbx_strand_id
1 'polypeptide(L)'
;MTSGGANSDGPELWVVRHGETEWSRDGRHTSVTDLPLTETGEEGAKALASRLAEVEFDLVLTSPRHRARRTAELAGFPDAAVDDDLVEWAYGDYEGVTTAEIREDVPGWTIWTHPAPGGETADEVSARLDRVVARAREHDRTLVFAHGHSLRVLTARWVEQPADVGRFFKLDTSTVSVLGFERDHPALLKWNS
;
A
#
# COMPACT_ATOMS: atom_id res chain seq x y z
N MET A 1 28.65 16.07 -8.28
CA MET A 1 27.75 15.55 -9.34
C MET A 1 26.43 15.29 -8.66
N THR A 2 25.50 16.24 -8.77
CA THR A 2 24.17 16.15 -8.18
C THR A 2 23.39 15.12 -8.97
N SER A 3 23.02 14.01 -8.30
CA SER A 3 22.07 13.05 -8.84
C SER A 3 20.72 13.76 -8.97
N GLY A 4 20.38 14.16 -10.19
CA GLY A 4 19.08 14.72 -10.50
C GLY A 4 18.02 13.68 -10.18
N GLY A 5 17.23 13.91 -9.14
CA GLY A 5 15.96 13.27 -8.98
C GLY A 5 15.15 13.57 -10.24
N ALA A 6 14.53 12.56 -10.82
CA ALA A 6 13.55 12.79 -11.88
C ALA A 6 12.45 13.66 -11.28
N ASN A 7 12.43 14.96 -11.66
CA ASN A 7 11.29 15.80 -11.38
C ASN A 7 10.12 15.18 -12.17
N SER A 8 9.12 14.66 -11.48
CA SER A 8 7.84 14.41 -12.11
C SER A 8 7.23 15.77 -12.50
N ASP A 9 6.60 15.83 -13.66
CA ASP A 9 5.96 17.06 -14.14
C ASP A 9 4.66 17.38 -13.38
N GLY A 10 4.38 16.73 -12.24
CA GLY A 10 3.16 16.86 -11.45
C GLY A 10 3.25 16.21 -10.05
N PRO A 11 2.10 16.08 -9.35
CA PRO A 11 2.03 15.45 -8.04
C PRO A 11 2.68 14.07 -7.97
N GLU A 12 3.34 13.78 -6.85
CA GLU A 12 3.89 12.46 -6.55
C GLU A 12 3.16 11.80 -5.38
N LEU A 13 2.87 10.51 -5.52
CA LEU A 13 2.37 9.67 -4.44
C LEU A 13 3.40 8.58 -4.13
N TRP A 14 4.00 8.68 -2.96
CA TRP A 14 4.93 7.71 -2.42
C TRP A 14 4.16 6.72 -1.57
N VAL A 15 4.29 5.43 -1.86
CA VAL A 15 3.58 4.38 -1.17
C VAL A 15 4.55 3.43 -0.47
N VAL A 16 4.26 3.14 0.80
CA VAL A 16 5.05 2.23 1.63
C VAL A 16 4.14 1.13 2.15
N ARG A 17 4.46 -0.12 1.84
CA ARG A 17 3.82 -1.26 2.47
C ARG A 17 4.40 -1.45 3.87
N HIS A 18 3.55 -1.69 4.87
CA HIS A 18 3.97 -1.94 6.25
C HIS A 18 5.04 -3.04 6.33
N GLY A 19 5.83 -3.02 7.39
CA GLY A 19 6.84 -4.03 7.71
C GLY A 19 6.25 -5.43 7.88
N GLU A 20 7.11 -6.45 7.85
CA GLU A 20 6.68 -7.83 8.02
C GLU A 20 5.91 -8.04 9.33
N THR A 21 4.82 -8.80 9.26
CA THR A 21 4.08 -9.39 10.39
C THR A 21 4.13 -10.91 10.27
N GLU A 22 3.79 -11.62 11.35
CA GLU A 22 3.74 -13.09 11.31
C GLU A 22 2.86 -13.58 10.16
N TRP A 23 1.66 -13.04 10.00
CA TRP A 23 0.75 -13.47 8.93
C TRP A 23 1.20 -13.07 7.54
N SER A 24 1.86 -11.91 7.36
CA SER A 24 2.40 -11.55 6.05
C SER A 24 3.55 -12.46 5.61
N ARG A 25 4.38 -12.91 6.58
CA ARG A 25 5.43 -13.91 6.35
C ARG A 25 4.85 -15.26 5.97
N ASP A 26 3.77 -15.68 6.63
CA ASP A 26 3.13 -16.97 6.45
C ASP A 26 2.12 -16.97 5.25
N GLY A 27 1.93 -15.83 4.58
CA GLY A 27 1.04 -15.70 3.43
C GLY A 27 -0.45 -15.71 3.76
N ARG A 28 -0.82 -15.41 5.02
CA ARG A 28 -2.21 -15.33 5.47
C ARG A 28 -2.81 -13.97 5.15
N HIS A 29 -4.03 -13.96 4.65
CA HIS A 29 -4.78 -12.72 4.42
C HIS A 29 -5.05 -11.99 5.73
N THR A 30 -4.66 -10.71 5.80
CA THR A 30 -4.71 -9.90 7.02
C THR A 30 -5.32 -8.54 6.74
N SER A 31 -6.54 -8.30 7.16
CA SER A 31 -7.19 -7.00 7.02
C SER A 31 -7.55 -6.39 8.38
N VAL A 32 -8.56 -6.92 9.05
CA VAL A 32 -9.10 -6.40 10.30
C VAL A 32 -8.29 -6.82 11.51
N THR A 33 -7.64 -7.98 11.47
CA THR A 33 -6.76 -8.47 12.54
C THR A 33 -5.54 -7.56 12.65
N ASP A 34 -5.31 -7.03 13.84
CA ASP A 34 -4.24 -6.05 14.05
C ASP A 34 -3.03 -6.70 14.72
N LEU A 35 -2.09 -7.16 13.90
CA LEU A 35 -0.87 -7.84 14.30
C LEU A 35 0.30 -6.85 14.42
N PRO A 36 1.21 -7.04 15.39
CA PRO A 36 2.46 -6.29 15.47
C PRO A 36 3.41 -6.65 14.32
N LEU A 37 4.41 -5.81 14.10
CA LEU A 37 5.56 -6.15 13.26
C LEU A 37 6.39 -7.25 13.91
N THR A 38 7.04 -8.10 13.11
CA THR A 38 8.13 -8.94 13.55
C THR A 38 9.41 -8.11 13.78
N GLU A 39 10.44 -8.68 14.39
CA GLU A 39 11.75 -8.03 14.49
C GLU A 39 12.28 -7.64 13.10
N THR A 40 12.22 -8.54 12.12
CA THR A 40 12.55 -8.27 10.71
C THR A 40 11.71 -7.12 10.13
N GLY A 41 10.41 -7.09 10.46
CA GLY A 41 9.51 -6.01 10.04
C GLY A 41 9.88 -4.65 10.63
N GLU A 42 10.31 -4.59 11.90
CA GLU A 42 10.81 -3.36 12.52
C GLU A 42 12.14 -2.91 11.92
N GLU A 43 13.06 -3.84 11.67
CA GLU A 43 14.34 -3.53 11.01
C GLU A 43 14.12 -2.97 9.60
N GLY A 44 13.24 -3.62 8.81
CA GLY A 44 12.86 -3.15 7.49
C GLY A 44 12.22 -1.75 7.53
N ALA A 45 11.36 -1.49 8.50
CA ALA A 45 10.74 -0.17 8.68
C ALA A 45 11.77 0.92 9.04
N LYS A 46 12.73 0.61 9.93
CA LYS A 46 13.83 1.53 10.28
C LYS A 46 14.74 1.83 9.09
N ALA A 47 14.98 0.85 8.23
CA ALA A 47 15.80 1.03 7.03
C ALA A 47 15.18 2.01 6.00
N LEU A 48 13.87 2.23 6.04
CA LEU A 48 13.20 3.21 5.20
C LEU A 48 13.54 4.67 5.57
N ALA A 49 13.88 4.93 6.84
CA ALA A 49 14.05 6.29 7.36
C ALA A 49 15.08 7.10 6.55
N SER A 50 16.24 6.53 6.24
CA SER A 50 17.28 7.22 5.49
C SER A 50 16.89 7.60 4.06
N ARG A 51 16.03 6.78 3.44
CA ARG A 51 15.54 7.00 2.07
C ARG A 51 14.45 8.06 2.02
N LEU A 52 13.59 8.09 3.03
CA LEU A 52 12.46 9.01 3.09
C LEU A 52 12.88 10.37 3.66
N ALA A 53 13.92 10.44 4.49
CA ALA A 53 14.42 11.69 5.06
C ALA A 53 14.99 12.66 4.02
N GLU A 54 15.33 12.20 2.82
CA GLU A 54 15.84 13.04 1.73
C GLU A 54 14.72 13.74 0.94
N VAL A 55 13.45 13.47 1.29
CA VAL A 55 12.28 13.98 0.56
C VAL A 55 11.38 14.77 1.50
N GLU A 56 10.99 15.96 1.09
CA GLU A 56 9.96 16.74 1.79
C GLU A 56 8.57 16.31 1.29
N PHE A 57 7.66 15.98 2.21
CA PHE A 57 6.28 15.59 1.93
C PHE A 57 5.33 16.63 2.50
N ASP A 58 4.36 17.07 1.67
CA ASP A 58 3.33 18.02 2.08
C ASP A 58 2.20 17.33 2.86
N LEU A 59 1.99 16.05 2.59
CA LEU A 59 0.99 15.23 3.24
C LEU A 59 1.57 13.85 3.55
N VAL A 60 1.43 13.41 4.82
CA VAL A 60 1.81 12.05 5.25
C VAL A 60 0.60 11.37 5.88
N LEU A 61 0.20 10.25 5.32
CA LEU A 61 -0.96 9.47 5.74
C LEU A 61 -0.57 8.05 6.15
N THR A 62 -1.34 7.48 7.06
CA THR A 62 -1.18 6.06 7.46
C THR A 62 -2.53 5.39 7.65
N SER A 63 -2.61 4.11 7.31
CA SER A 63 -3.73 3.27 7.71
C SER A 63 -3.87 3.26 9.24
N PRO A 64 -5.08 3.14 9.80
CA PRO A 64 -5.31 3.05 11.25
C PRO A 64 -4.71 1.79 11.89
N ARG A 65 -4.33 0.77 11.11
CA ARG A 65 -3.79 -0.48 11.64
C ARG A 65 -2.40 -0.30 12.26
N HIS A 66 -2.19 -0.91 13.42
CA HIS A 66 -0.95 -0.78 14.20
C HIS A 66 0.30 -1.05 13.35
N ARG A 67 0.31 -2.10 12.51
CA ARG A 67 1.44 -2.44 11.65
C ARG A 67 1.84 -1.32 10.68
N ALA A 68 0.87 -0.58 10.13
CA ALA A 68 1.15 0.55 9.23
C ALA A 68 1.64 1.77 10.02
N ARG A 69 0.97 2.10 11.12
CA ARG A 69 1.35 3.20 12.02
C ARG A 69 2.75 2.99 12.60
N ARG A 70 3.04 1.76 13.07
CA ARG A 70 4.36 1.42 13.61
C ARG A 70 5.45 1.52 12.54
N THR A 71 5.14 1.13 11.29
CA THR A 71 6.06 1.31 10.16
C THR A 71 6.33 2.79 9.91
N ALA A 72 5.30 3.64 9.88
CA ALA A 72 5.44 5.09 9.72
C ALA A 72 6.31 5.70 10.84
N GLU A 73 6.04 5.36 12.10
CA GLU A 73 6.82 5.81 13.25
C GLU A 73 8.31 5.47 13.11
N LEU A 74 8.63 4.19 12.82
CA LEU A 74 10.00 3.71 12.68
C LEU A 74 10.71 4.29 11.45
N ALA A 75 9.94 4.62 10.40
CA ALA A 75 10.45 5.31 9.21
C ALA A 75 10.66 6.83 9.41
N GLY A 76 10.38 7.37 10.61
CA GLY A 76 10.60 8.78 10.93
C GLY A 76 9.37 9.67 10.82
N PHE A 77 8.16 9.10 10.68
CA PHE A 77 6.89 9.83 10.54
C PHE A 77 5.88 9.50 11.65
N PRO A 78 6.20 9.80 12.94
CA PRO A 78 5.32 9.46 14.07
C PRO A 78 3.99 10.24 14.03
N ASP A 79 3.95 11.40 13.37
CA ASP A 79 2.79 12.29 13.28
C ASP A 79 1.98 12.07 11.98
N ALA A 80 2.20 10.96 11.25
CA ALA A 80 1.42 10.63 10.05
C ALA A 80 -0.08 10.62 10.36
N ALA A 81 -0.86 11.38 9.60
CA ALA A 81 -2.31 11.48 9.80
C ALA A 81 -3.00 10.15 9.46
N VAL A 82 -3.88 9.70 10.37
CA VAL A 82 -4.64 8.46 10.15
C VAL A 82 -5.73 8.68 9.12
N ASP A 83 -5.83 7.76 8.17
CA ASP A 83 -6.83 7.76 7.12
C ASP A 83 -7.47 6.36 7.01
N ASP A 84 -8.77 6.29 7.30
CA ASP A 84 -9.53 5.04 7.28
C ASP A 84 -9.69 4.47 5.86
N ASP A 85 -9.56 5.29 4.82
CA ASP A 85 -9.57 4.83 3.42
C ASP A 85 -8.33 4.00 3.05
N LEU A 86 -7.27 4.04 3.88
CA LEU A 86 -6.02 3.28 3.68
C LEU A 86 -6.01 1.88 4.32
N VAL A 87 -7.12 1.40 4.89
CA VAL A 87 -7.19 0.03 5.41
C VAL A 87 -6.94 -1.01 4.31
N GLU A 88 -6.54 -2.22 4.70
CA GLU A 88 -6.39 -3.32 3.74
C GLU A 88 -7.76 -3.74 3.19
N TRP A 89 -7.77 -4.37 2.03
CA TRP A 89 -8.94 -5.02 1.44
C TRP A 89 -9.52 -6.00 2.47
N ALA A 90 -10.78 -5.83 2.84
CA ALA A 90 -11.42 -6.70 3.83
C ALA A 90 -11.67 -8.09 3.23
N TYR A 91 -11.06 -9.11 3.82
CA TYR A 91 -11.13 -10.48 3.30
C TYR A 91 -12.30 -11.29 3.84
N GLY A 92 -13.14 -10.73 4.74
CA GLY A 92 -14.30 -11.42 5.29
C GLY A 92 -13.94 -12.79 5.89
N ASP A 93 -14.61 -13.85 5.42
CA ASP A 93 -14.41 -15.21 5.91
C ASP A 93 -13.02 -15.80 5.60
N TYR A 94 -12.25 -15.14 4.71
CA TYR A 94 -10.87 -15.54 4.39
C TYR A 94 -9.81 -14.83 5.22
N GLU A 95 -10.22 -14.07 6.24
CA GLU A 95 -9.28 -13.47 7.21
C GLU A 95 -8.47 -14.57 7.92
N GLY A 96 -7.14 -14.46 7.90
CA GLY A 96 -6.22 -15.44 8.50
C GLY A 96 -5.98 -16.71 7.67
N VAL A 97 -6.63 -16.85 6.52
CA VAL A 97 -6.50 -18.01 5.62
C VAL A 97 -5.48 -17.70 4.51
N THR A 98 -4.74 -18.68 4.06
CA THR A 98 -3.81 -18.54 2.92
C THR A 98 -4.53 -18.76 1.59
N THR A 99 -3.97 -18.22 0.50
CA THR A 99 -4.48 -18.48 -0.86
C THR A 99 -4.49 -19.98 -1.18
N ALA A 100 -3.52 -20.76 -0.67
CA ALA A 100 -3.46 -22.21 -0.92
C ALA A 100 -4.63 -22.93 -0.28
N GLU A 101 -4.94 -22.63 0.99
CA GLU A 101 -6.09 -23.20 1.70
C GLU A 101 -7.42 -22.84 1.02
N ILE A 102 -7.62 -21.58 0.61
CA ILE A 102 -8.84 -21.15 -0.10
C ILE A 102 -9.03 -21.95 -1.41
N ARG A 103 -7.93 -22.22 -2.12
CA ARG A 103 -7.96 -22.95 -3.39
C ARG A 103 -8.29 -24.44 -3.26
N GLU A 104 -8.24 -25.01 -2.07
CA GLU A 104 -8.74 -26.37 -1.83
C GLU A 104 -10.26 -26.44 -2.10
N ASP A 105 -11.00 -25.39 -1.70
CA ASP A 105 -12.45 -25.30 -1.88
C ASP A 105 -12.84 -24.52 -3.16
N VAL A 106 -12.06 -23.52 -3.56
CA VAL A 106 -12.33 -22.66 -4.72
C VAL A 106 -11.11 -22.65 -5.66
N PRO A 107 -10.98 -23.65 -6.55
CA PRO A 107 -9.85 -23.76 -7.48
C PRO A 107 -9.66 -22.48 -8.32
N GLY A 108 -8.42 -21.98 -8.35
CA GLY A 108 -8.09 -20.77 -9.12
C GLY A 108 -8.43 -19.46 -8.44
N TRP A 109 -8.94 -19.47 -7.21
CA TRP A 109 -9.28 -18.26 -6.48
C TRP A 109 -8.10 -17.28 -6.38
N THR A 110 -8.42 -16.03 -6.61
CA THR A 110 -7.61 -14.87 -6.22
C THR A 110 -8.56 -13.75 -5.81
N ILE A 111 -8.13 -12.87 -4.92
CA ILE A 111 -8.93 -11.71 -4.53
C ILE A 111 -9.30 -10.79 -5.71
N TRP A 112 -8.55 -10.87 -6.80
CA TRP A 112 -8.75 -10.07 -8.01
C TRP A 112 -9.89 -10.57 -8.91
N THR A 113 -10.23 -11.84 -8.81
CA THR A 113 -11.13 -12.53 -9.76
C THR A 113 -12.34 -13.17 -9.08
N HIS A 114 -12.29 -13.34 -7.77
CA HIS A 114 -13.35 -13.96 -6.99
C HIS A 114 -13.65 -13.14 -5.74
N PRO A 115 -14.91 -13.03 -5.31
CA PRO A 115 -15.21 -12.34 -4.07
C PRO A 115 -14.64 -13.08 -2.85
N ALA A 116 -14.38 -12.34 -1.79
CA ALA A 116 -14.18 -12.88 -0.46
C ALA A 116 -15.53 -12.80 0.29
N PRO A 117 -16.13 -13.92 0.71
CA PRO A 117 -17.45 -13.91 1.38
C PRO A 117 -17.40 -13.03 2.64
N GLY A 118 -18.35 -12.10 2.76
CA GLY A 118 -18.38 -11.12 3.87
C GLY A 118 -17.27 -10.06 3.83
N GLY A 119 -16.45 -10.04 2.78
CA GLY A 119 -15.41 -9.04 2.56
C GLY A 119 -15.86 -7.89 1.65
N GLU A 120 -14.94 -6.96 1.38
CA GLU A 120 -15.16 -5.88 0.42
C GLU A 120 -15.15 -6.38 -1.03
N THR A 121 -15.92 -5.73 -1.88
CA THR A 121 -15.83 -5.87 -3.33
C THR A 121 -14.69 -5.00 -3.90
N ALA A 122 -14.26 -5.28 -5.11
CA ALA A 122 -13.28 -4.47 -5.82
C ALA A 122 -13.76 -3.01 -6.03
N ASP A 123 -15.07 -2.82 -6.22
CA ASP A 123 -15.67 -1.49 -6.41
C ASP A 123 -15.64 -0.69 -5.10
N GLU A 124 -15.94 -1.31 -3.95
CA GLU A 124 -15.87 -0.66 -2.64
C GLU A 124 -14.44 -0.23 -2.30
N VAL A 125 -13.46 -1.11 -2.52
CA VAL A 125 -12.04 -0.78 -2.33
C VAL A 125 -11.61 0.33 -3.28
N SER A 126 -12.01 0.27 -4.56
CA SER A 126 -11.70 1.31 -5.54
C SER A 126 -12.27 2.66 -5.10
N ALA A 127 -13.53 2.70 -4.68
CA ALA A 127 -14.21 3.94 -4.33
C ALA A 127 -13.53 4.68 -3.14
N ARG A 128 -13.06 3.94 -2.11
CA ARG A 128 -12.33 4.57 -1.00
C ARG A 128 -10.92 5.00 -1.40
N LEU A 129 -10.21 4.21 -2.21
CA LEU A 129 -8.87 4.56 -2.64
C LEU A 129 -8.86 5.67 -3.71
N ASP A 130 -9.93 5.83 -4.50
CA ASP A 130 -10.09 6.98 -5.40
C ASP A 130 -10.14 8.31 -4.62
N ARG A 131 -10.69 8.33 -3.38
CA ARG A 131 -10.63 9.52 -2.51
C ARG A 131 -9.20 9.81 -2.05
N VAL A 132 -8.40 8.78 -1.77
CA VAL A 132 -6.97 8.96 -1.43
C VAL A 132 -6.21 9.49 -2.64
N VAL A 133 -6.44 8.94 -3.85
CA VAL A 133 -5.83 9.43 -5.10
C VAL A 133 -6.19 10.88 -5.34
N ALA A 134 -7.47 11.26 -5.21
CA ALA A 134 -7.92 12.63 -5.41
C ALA A 134 -7.20 13.59 -4.45
N ARG A 135 -7.14 13.24 -3.15
CA ARG A 135 -6.43 14.04 -2.14
C ARG A 135 -4.94 14.13 -2.42
N ALA A 136 -4.29 13.03 -2.78
CA ALA A 136 -2.86 13.04 -3.07
C ALA A 136 -2.52 13.95 -4.28
N ARG A 137 -3.42 14.05 -5.26
CA ARG A 137 -3.25 14.93 -6.42
C ARG A 137 -3.41 16.42 -6.10
N GLU A 138 -3.86 16.78 -4.89
CA GLU A 138 -3.94 18.19 -4.42
C GLU A 138 -2.63 18.66 -3.76
N HIS A 139 -1.64 17.79 -3.61
CA HIS A 139 -0.36 18.05 -2.95
C HIS A 139 0.79 17.73 -3.89
N ASP A 140 1.92 18.45 -3.75
CA ASP A 140 3.11 18.18 -4.57
C ASP A 140 3.68 16.79 -4.28
N ARG A 141 3.77 16.42 -2.99
CA ARG A 141 4.24 15.10 -2.56
C ARG A 141 3.45 14.55 -1.38
N THR A 142 2.80 13.42 -1.60
CA THR A 142 2.10 12.67 -0.56
C THR A 142 2.82 11.37 -0.26
N LEU A 143 2.98 11.04 1.02
CA LEU A 143 3.50 9.76 1.49
C LEU A 143 2.38 8.97 2.17
N VAL A 144 2.21 7.68 1.82
CA VAL A 144 1.21 6.82 2.46
C VAL A 144 1.84 5.52 2.98
N PHE A 145 1.45 5.12 4.20
CA PHE A 145 1.79 3.84 4.79
C PHE A 145 0.55 2.96 4.87
N ALA A 146 0.52 1.86 4.13
CA ALA A 146 -0.66 1.00 4.06
C ALA A 146 -0.28 -0.48 3.78
N HIS A 147 -1.10 -1.20 3.02
CA HIS A 147 -1.07 -2.65 2.97
C HIS A 147 -0.90 -3.19 1.54
N GLY A 148 -0.76 -4.51 1.43
CA GLY A 148 -0.40 -5.18 0.20
C GLY A 148 -1.41 -4.99 -0.92
N HIS A 149 -2.67 -5.43 -0.74
CA HIS A 149 -3.65 -5.35 -1.81
C HIS A 149 -4.21 -3.94 -2.00
N SER A 150 -4.45 -3.19 -0.90
CA SER A 150 -4.93 -1.80 -1.02
C SER A 150 -3.95 -0.91 -1.79
N LEU A 151 -2.64 -0.99 -1.53
CA LEU A 151 -1.66 -0.20 -2.28
C LEU A 151 -1.53 -0.61 -3.75
N ARG A 152 -1.73 -1.89 -4.06
CA ARG A 152 -1.74 -2.37 -5.45
C ARG A 152 -2.98 -1.87 -6.20
N VAL A 153 -4.15 -1.81 -5.54
CA VAL A 153 -5.35 -1.17 -6.08
C VAL A 153 -5.12 0.34 -6.22
N LEU A 154 -4.59 1.01 -5.19
CA LEU A 154 -4.27 2.43 -5.23
C LEU A 154 -3.38 2.78 -6.43
N THR A 155 -2.37 1.94 -6.70
CA THR A 155 -1.49 2.09 -7.86
C THR A 155 -2.25 1.95 -9.18
N ALA A 156 -3.11 0.94 -9.31
CA ALA A 156 -3.95 0.78 -10.49
C ALA A 156 -4.86 2.01 -10.69
N ARG A 157 -5.48 2.51 -9.62
CA ARG A 157 -6.34 3.70 -9.65
C ARG A 157 -5.57 4.98 -9.99
N TRP A 158 -4.34 5.13 -9.48
CA TRP A 158 -3.47 6.26 -9.86
C TRP A 158 -3.22 6.32 -11.36
N VAL A 159 -2.91 5.18 -11.98
CA VAL A 159 -2.70 5.08 -13.43
C VAL A 159 -4.00 4.86 -14.21
N GLU A 160 -5.14 5.19 -13.61
CA GLU A 160 -6.48 5.22 -14.23
C GLU A 160 -6.94 3.85 -14.78
N GLN A 161 -6.48 2.78 -14.13
CA GLN A 161 -6.84 1.41 -14.49
C GLN A 161 -7.81 0.78 -13.47
N PRO A 162 -8.56 -0.27 -13.87
CA PRO A 162 -9.39 -1.05 -12.96
C PRO A 162 -8.58 -1.69 -11.83
N ALA A 163 -9.22 -1.94 -10.68
CA ALA A 163 -8.58 -2.50 -9.50
C ALA A 163 -7.85 -3.82 -9.77
N ASP A 164 -8.39 -4.66 -10.64
CA ASP A 164 -7.84 -5.99 -10.96
C ASP A 164 -6.46 -5.93 -11.66
N VAL A 165 -6.10 -4.79 -12.26
CA VAL A 165 -4.74 -4.54 -12.78
C VAL A 165 -3.70 -4.57 -11.65
N GLY A 166 -4.11 -4.30 -10.41
CA GLY A 166 -3.27 -4.46 -9.23
C GLY A 166 -2.61 -5.85 -9.10
N ARG A 167 -3.21 -6.90 -9.70
CA ARG A 167 -2.61 -8.26 -9.72
C ARG A 167 -1.21 -8.33 -10.32
N PHE A 168 -0.88 -7.40 -11.19
CA PHE A 168 0.42 -7.35 -11.86
C PHE A 168 1.51 -6.63 -11.04
N PHE A 169 1.15 -5.93 -9.98
CA PHE A 169 2.05 -5.15 -9.15
C PHE A 169 2.46 -5.94 -7.90
N LYS A 170 3.47 -6.83 -8.00
CA LYS A 170 4.01 -7.48 -6.80
C LYS A 170 4.57 -6.40 -5.85
N LEU A 171 4.23 -6.47 -4.56
CA LEU A 171 4.63 -5.49 -3.56
C LEU A 171 5.08 -6.20 -2.29
N ASP A 172 6.36 -6.08 -1.94
CA ASP A 172 6.96 -6.68 -0.75
C ASP A 172 6.81 -5.75 0.47
N THR A 173 6.93 -6.29 1.69
CA THR A 173 6.90 -5.50 2.93
C THR A 173 8.11 -4.58 3.04
N SER A 174 7.97 -3.43 3.70
CA SER A 174 9.05 -2.44 3.89
C SER A 174 9.67 -1.94 2.57
N THR A 175 8.88 -1.86 1.51
CA THR A 175 9.33 -1.29 0.22
C THR A 175 8.68 0.05 -0.05
N VAL A 176 9.36 0.87 -0.83
CA VAL A 176 8.88 2.17 -1.32
C VAL A 176 8.59 2.06 -2.81
N SER A 177 7.46 2.60 -3.23
CA SER A 177 7.16 2.82 -4.65
C SER A 177 6.76 4.27 -4.86
N VAL A 178 6.99 4.79 -6.05
CA VAL A 178 6.70 6.19 -6.41
C VAL A 178 5.83 6.21 -7.65
N LEU A 179 4.69 6.83 -7.51
CA LEU A 179 3.73 7.12 -8.55
C LEU A 179 3.83 8.62 -8.86
N GLY A 180 3.67 9.02 -10.10
CA GLY A 180 3.76 10.41 -10.50
C GLY A 180 3.23 10.58 -11.89
N PHE A 181 3.85 11.46 -12.66
CA PHE A 181 3.46 11.74 -14.03
C PHE A 181 4.67 11.66 -14.96
N GLU A 182 4.44 11.18 -16.15
CA GLU A 182 5.31 11.37 -17.29
C GLU A 182 4.57 12.31 -18.26
N ARG A 183 5.01 13.56 -18.32
CA ARG A 183 4.28 14.66 -18.99
C ARG A 183 2.87 14.79 -18.39
N ASP A 184 1.83 14.62 -19.20
CA ASP A 184 0.43 14.76 -18.79
C ASP A 184 -0.23 13.43 -18.35
N HIS A 185 0.54 12.33 -18.32
CA HIS A 185 -0.01 10.99 -18.04
C HIS A 185 0.43 10.46 -16.68
N PRO A 186 -0.51 9.97 -15.84
CA PRO A 186 -0.15 9.32 -14.59
C PRO A 186 0.69 8.06 -14.87
N ALA A 187 1.77 7.92 -14.14
CA ALA A 187 2.78 6.91 -14.38
C ALA A 187 3.30 6.26 -13.10
N LEU A 188 3.84 5.06 -13.25
CA LEU A 188 4.60 4.37 -12.22
C LEU A 188 6.08 4.70 -12.41
N LEU A 189 6.64 5.55 -11.55
CA LEU A 189 8.02 6.04 -11.68
C LEU A 189 9.03 5.06 -11.08
N LYS A 190 8.67 4.42 -9.94
CA LYS A 190 9.50 3.44 -9.26
C LYS A 190 8.64 2.42 -8.54
N TRP A 191 9.01 1.15 -8.58
CA TRP A 191 8.22 0.09 -7.97
C TRP A 191 9.04 -0.86 -7.11
N ASN A 192 8.51 -1.15 -5.88
CA ASN A 192 8.96 -2.23 -4.99
C ASN A 192 10.48 -2.19 -4.71
N SER A 193 10.99 -1.06 -4.32
CA SER A 193 12.42 -0.81 -4.14
C SER A 193 12.82 -0.72 -2.68
#